data_4f4facbf3975c9c86993c278c6607583
#
_entry.id   4f4facbf3975c9c86993c278c6607583
#
_cell.length_a   1.000
_cell.length_b   1.000
_cell.length_c   1.000
_cell.angle_alpha   90.00
_cell.angle_beta   90.00
_cell.angle_gamma   90.00
#
_symmetry.space_group_name_H-M   'P 1'
#
loop_
_entity.id
_entity.type
_entity.pdbx_description
1 polymer ?
#
loop_
_entity_poly.entity_id
_entity_poly.type
_entity_poly.pdbx_seq_one_letter_code
_entity_poly.pdbx_strand_id
1 'polypeptide(L)'
;HAYTLHLVVERGDAQELAGALRRLREIGMRHGVEIANAVPKVMRSRPFSPVRGMLGKDGERWVPIHAVFPLGETRSVLDANEAFFAGKRAFMQEHGIVYSVMTMTTGHEFFLEPAFYWHDEITPLHAKSLGEEVVKPWRDRPANVAAREAVARLRRETQELYAGLGGVSWQVARDYPFMEVLKPETRALLAAVKRAVDPEGLMNPGALGLATRSA
;
A
#
# COMPACT_ATOMS: atom_id res chain seq x y z
N HIS A 1 5.44 4.37 21.09
CA HIS A 1 4.08 4.66 20.60
C HIS A 1 3.68 3.59 19.58
N ALA A 2 2.43 3.10 19.67
CA ALA A 2 1.94 2.08 18.75
C ALA A 2 1.59 2.68 17.37
N TYR A 3 1.16 3.94 17.34
CA TYR A 3 0.74 4.64 16.10
C TYR A 3 1.29 6.06 16.06
N THR A 4 1.51 6.56 14.84
CA THR A 4 1.79 7.97 14.56
C THR A 4 0.74 8.51 13.60
N LEU A 5 0.25 9.73 13.85
CA LEU A 5 -0.71 10.42 12.99
C LEU A 5 -0.07 11.69 12.44
N HIS A 6 -0.10 11.82 11.12
CA HIS A 6 0.35 13.00 10.40
C HIS A 6 -0.87 13.70 9.78
N LEU A 7 -1.10 14.95 10.18
CA LEU A 7 -2.21 15.75 9.68
C LEU A 7 -1.67 16.86 8.76
N VAL A 8 -2.28 17.00 7.60
CA VAL A 8 -1.98 18.06 6.63
C VAL A 8 -3.24 18.87 6.40
N VAL A 9 -3.11 20.18 6.44
CA VAL A 9 -4.20 21.13 6.17
C VAL A 9 -3.73 22.16 5.18
N GLU A 10 -4.55 22.42 4.19
CA GLU A 10 -4.37 23.47 3.20
C GLU A 10 -5.57 24.43 3.24
N ARG A 11 -5.31 25.74 3.26
CA ARG A 11 -6.33 26.80 3.26
C ARG A 11 -5.88 27.96 2.39
N GLY A 12 -6.83 28.75 1.93
CA GLY A 12 -6.59 29.89 1.07
C GLY A 12 -5.93 31.08 1.77
N ASP A 13 -6.10 31.20 3.09
CA ASP A 13 -5.48 32.26 3.89
C ASP A 13 -4.83 31.75 5.18
N ALA A 14 -3.93 32.56 5.73
CA ALA A 14 -3.14 32.21 6.90
C ALA A 14 -3.95 32.16 8.20
N GLN A 15 -5.01 32.95 8.33
CA GLN A 15 -5.85 32.99 9.51
C GLN A 15 -6.72 31.75 9.61
N GLU A 16 -7.34 31.36 8.51
CA GLU A 16 -8.11 30.09 8.39
C GLU A 16 -7.20 28.89 8.66
N LEU A 17 -5.98 28.89 8.10
CA LEU A 17 -5.00 27.83 8.31
C LEU A 17 -4.63 27.70 9.79
N ALA A 18 -4.33 28.83 10.45
CA ALA A 18 -4.00 28.84 11.86
C ALA A 18 -5.18 28.36 12.75
N GLY A 19 -6.40 28.74 12.40
CA GLY A 19 -7.62 28.27 13.07
C GLY A 19 -7.81 26.76 12.94
N ALA A 20 -7.67 26.22 11.72
CA ALA A 20 -7.77 24.78 11.46
C ALA A 20 -6.71 23.96 12.20
N LEU A 21 -5.45 24.42 12.19
CA LEU A 21 -4.35 23.77 12.90
C LEU A 21 -4.56 23.74 14.42
N ARG A 22 -5.05 24.84 15.02
CA ARG A 22 -5.41 24.85 16.44
C ARG A 22 -6.47 23.80 16.78
N ARG A 23 -7.54 23.75 16.00
CA ARG A 23 -8.62 22.75 16.22
C ARG A 23 -8.12 21.32 16.10
N LEU A 24 -7.29 21.03 15.09
CA LEU A 24 -6.70 19.69 14.94
C LEU A 24 -5.78 19.32 16.09
N ARG A 25 -4.96 20.27 16.58
CA ARG A 25 -4.11 20.08 17.76
C ARG A 25 -4.95 19.79 18.99
N GLU A 26 -6.01 20.57 19.27
CA GLU A 26 -6.92 20.36 20.38
C GLU A 26 -7.57 18.98 20.35
N ILE A 27 -7.99 18.51 19.16
CA ILE A 27 -8.55 17.17 18.99
C ILE A 27 -7.47 16.10 19.21
N GLY A 28 -6.32 16.26 18.58
CA GLY A 28 -5.22 15.28 18.65
C GLY A 28 -4.71 15.09 20.09
N MET A 29 -4.60 16.16 20.84
CA MET A 29 -4.14 16.13 22.24
C MET A 29 -5.11 15.42 23.20
N ARG A 30 -6.35 15.15 22.80
CA ARG A 30 -7.27 14.30 23.59
C ARG A 30 -6.94 12.81 23.46
N HIS A 31 -6.20 12.42 22.41
CA HIS A 31 -5.97 11.01 22.07
C HIS A 31 -4.48 10.63 22.04
N GLY A 32 -3.59 11.60 22.18
CA GLY A 32 -2.15 11.36 22.10
C GLY A 32 -1.31 12.54 22.54
N VAL A 33 -0.03 12.51 22.17
CA VAL A 33 0.93 13.57 22.45
C VAL A 33 1.47 14.12 21.15
N GLU A 34 1.69 15.43 21.09
CA GLU A 34 2.33 16.04 19.92
C GLU A 34 3.82 15.70 19.90
N ILE A 35 4.30 15.29 18.74
CA ILE A 35 5.72 15.00 18.48
C ILE A 35 6.27 15.94 17.43
N ALA A 36 7.62 15.97 17.29
CA ALA A 36 8.28 16.81 16.30
C ALA A 36 7.80 16.48 14.87
N ASN A 37 7.39 17.51 14.12
CA ASN A 37 6.91 17.41 12.75
C ASN A 37 8.10 17.31 11.76
N ALA A 38 8.99 16.33 11.94
CA ALA A 38 10.18 16.17 11.12
C ALA A 38 9.89 15.38 9.82
N VAL A 39 9.23 14.22 9.93
CA VAL A 39 8.99 13.32 8.79
C VAL A 39 8.16 13.97 7.68
N PRO A 40 6.98 14.56 7.94
CA PRO A 40 6.22 15.25 6.90
C PRO A 40 6.98 16.40 6.25
N LYS A 41 7.76 17.16 7.01
CA LYS A 41 8.58 18.26 6.47
C LYS A 41 9.66 17.75 5.52
N VAL A 42 10.36 16.68 5.90
CA VAL A 42 11.39 16.06 5.03
C VAL A 42 10.77 15.53 3.75
N MET A 43 9.67 14.81 3.85
CA MET A 43 8.98 14.28 2.66
C MET A 43 8.49 15.39 1.72
N ARG A 44 7.91 16.46 2.26
CA ARG A 44 7.43 17.58 1.43
C ARG A 44 8.55 18.48 0.90
N SER A 45 9.71 18.54 1.54
CA SER A 45 10.83 19.36 1.07
C SER A 45 11.46 18.85 -0.22
N ARG A 46 11.30 17.56 -0.54
CA ARG A 46 11.86 16.91 -1.73
C ARG A 46 10.88 15.92 -2.36
N PRO A 47 9.71 16.38 -2.84
CA PRO A 47 8.62 15.50 -3.30
C PRO A 47 9.00 14.67 -4.54
N PHE A 48 9.97 15.11 -5.33
CA PHE A 48 10.45 14.43 -6.54
C PHE A 48 11.84 13.81 -6.37
N SER A 49 12.20 13.46 -5.15
CA SER A 49 13.45 12.73 -4.90
C SER A 49 13.42 11.36 -5.58
N PRO A 50 14.57 10.82 -6.02
CA PRO A 50 14.66 9.45 -6.51
C PRO A 50 14.08 8.48 -5.47
N VAL A 51 13.32 7.49 -5.94
CA VAL A 51 12.73 6.46 -5.08
C VAL A 51 13.86 5.61 -4.50
N ARG A 52 14.20 5.86 -3.26
CA ARG A 52 15.20 5.08 -2.50
C ARG A 52 14.58 4.07 -1.54
N GLY A 53 13.26 4.00 -1.52
CA GLY A 53 12.49 3.12 -0.63
C GLY A 53 12.25 1.72 -1.19
N MET A 54 13.12 1.20 -2.05
CA MET A 54 12.98 -0.17 -2.57
C MET A 54 13.28 -1.26 -1.55
N LEU A 55 14.05 -0.91 -0.52
CA LEU A 55 14.36 -1.77 0.62
C LEU A 55 14.04 -1.04 1.92
N GLY A 56 13.72 -1.79 2.95
CA GLY A 56 13.61 -1.30 4.30
C GLY A 56 14.96 -0.90 4.90
N LYS A 57 14.93 -0.41 6.12
CA LYS A 57 16.10 0.14 6.83
C LYS A 57 17.25 -0.85 6.97
N ASP A 58 16.93 -2.13 7.21
CA ASP A 58 17.91 -3.20 7.40
C ASP A 58 17.98 -4.13 6.17
N GLY A 59 17.65 -3.59 4.99
CA GLY A 59 17.70 -4.27 3.71
C GLY A 59 16.58 -5.28 3.50
N GLU A 60 15.46 -5.12 4.19
CA GLU A 60 14.27 -5.93 3.97
C GLU A 60 13.67 -5.60 2.61
N ARG A 61 13.21 -6.59 1.88
CA ARG A 61 12.21 -6.37 0.84
C ARG A 61 10.88 -6.02 1.48
N TRP A 62 10.09 -5.26 0.77
CA TRP A 62 8.74 -4.96 1.22
C TRP A 62 7.78 -4.86 0.02
N VAL A 63 6.53 -5.13 0.30
CA VAL A 63 5.47 -5.00 -0.69
C VAL A 63 4.17 -4.62 0.01
N PRO A 64 3.46 -3.58 -0.46
CA PRO A 64 2.17 -3.21 0.08
C PRO A 64 1.03 -3.97 -0.61
N ILE A 65 -0.12 -3.91 0.02
CA ILE A 65 -1.42 -4.19 -0.58
C ILE A 65 -2.45 -3.27 0.06
N HIS A 66 -3.30 -2.65 -0.73
CA HIS A 66 -4.24 -1.68 -0.20
C HIS A 66 -5.66 -1.90 -0.69
N ALA A 67 -6.60 -1.30 0.04
CA ALA A 67 -7.92 -1.02 -0.44
C ALA A 67 -8.45 0.30 0.13
N VAL A 68 -9.47 0.82 -0.50
CA VAL A 68 -10.18 2.04 -0.16
C VAL A 68 -11.61 1.66 0.19
N PHE A 69 -12.12 2.23 1.25
CA PHE A 69 -13.44 1.97 1.81
C PHE A 69 -14.17 3.29 2.07
N PRO A 70 -15.51 3.30 2.17
CA PRO A 70 -16.23 4.45 2.69
C PRO A 70 -15.77 4.79 4.11
N LEU A 71 -15.61 6.07 4.43
CA LEU A 71 -15.14 6.51 5.76
C LEU A 71 -16.01 5.98 6.91
N GLY A 72 -17.30 5.78 6.68
CA GLY A 72 -18.22 5.21 7.67
C GLY A 72 -17.90 3.77 8.07
N GLU A 73 -17.20 3.02 7.23
CA GLU A 73 -16.82 1.62 7.47
C GLU A 73 -15.46 1.47 8.17
N THR A 74 -14.78 2.57 8.50
CA THR A 74 -13.42 2.54 9.06
C THR A 74 -13.29 1.59 10.23
N ARG A 75 -14.24 1.59 11.17
CA ARG A 75 -14.16 0.77 12.38
C ARG A 75 -14.28 -0.71 12.07
N SER A 76 -15.30 -1.10 11.32
CA SER A 76 -15.53 -2.50 10.94
C SER A 76 -14.38 -3.08 10.12
N VAL A 77 -13.82 -2.28 9.21
CA VAL A 77 -12.66 -2.65 8.38
C VAL A 77 -11.40 -2.83 9.23
N LEU A 78 -11.12 -1.92 10.16
CA LEU A 78 -9.97 -2.05 11.06
C LEU A 78 -10.09 -3.26 11.97
N ASP A 79 -11.25 -3.49 12.57
CA ASP A 79 -11.49 -4.65 13.44
C ASP A 79 -11.30 -5.96 12.66
N ALA A 80 -11.80 -6.05 11.43
CA ALA A 80 -11.61 -7.21 10.55
C ALA A 80 -10.13 -7.42 10.15
N ASN A 81 -9.43 -6.33 9.83
CA ASN A 81 -8.00 -6.36 9.51
C ASN A 81 -7.17 -6.85 10.70
N GLU A 82 -7.42 -6.33 11.90
CA GLU A 82 -6.72 -6.75 13.12
C GLU A 82 -6.98 -8.23 13.45
N ALA A 83 -8.20 -8.68 13.33
CA ALA A 83 -8.57 -10.09 13.55
C ALA A 83 -7.86 -11.01 12.54
N PHE A 84 -7.84 -10.63 11.26
CA PHE A 84 -7.15 -11.37 10.21
C PHE A 84 -5.65 -11.53 10.51
N PHE A 85 -4.94 -10.43 10.78
CA PHE A 85 -3.51 -10.49 11.04
C PHE A 85 -3.16 -11.13 12.39
N ALA A 86 -4.03 -11.03 13.39
CA ALA A 86 -3.89 -11.81 14.63
C ALA A 86 -3.89 -13.31 14.34
N GLY A 87 -4.79 -13.79 13.46
CA GLY A 87 -4.84 -15.18 13.01
C GLY A 87 -3.64 -15.62 12.16
N LYS A 88 -2.93 -14.67 11.53
CA LYS A 88 -1.73 -14.96 10.70
C LYS A 88 -0.41 -14.84 11.45
N ARG A 89 -0.42 -14.47 12.73
CA ARG A 89 0.82 -14.17 13.49
C ARG A 89 1.82 -15.31 13.47
N ALA A 90 1.39 -16.55 13.77
CA ALA A 90 2.26 -17.72 13.79
C ALA A 90 2.87 -17.99 12.41
N PHE A 91 2.06 -17.92 11.35
CA PHE A 91 2.51 -18.10 9.98
C PHE A 91 3.54 -17.03 9.56
N MET A 92 3.31 -15.78 9.91
CA MET A 92 4.28 -14.70 9.62
C MET A 92 5.58 -14.88 10.37
N GLN A 93 5.52 -15.28 11.64
CA GLN A 93 6.71 -15.55 12.46
C GLN A 93 7.53 -16.70 11.90
N GLU A 94 6.91 -17.79 11.49
CA GLU A 94 7.56 -18.95 10.87
C GLU A 94 8.38 -18.56 9.64
N HIS A 95 7.89 -17.62 8.83
CA HIS A 95 8.54 -17.17 7.60
C HIS A 95 9.38 -15.88 7.75
N GLY A 96 9.57 -15.40 8.99
CA GLY A 96 10.33 -14.18 9.25
C GLY A 96 9.70 -12.92 8.62
N ILE A 97 8.37 -12.88 8.51
CA ILE A 97 7.62 -11.77 7.92
C ILE A 97 7.14 -10.84 9.04
N VAL A 98 7.41 -9.56 8.86
CA VAL A 98 6.87 -8.48 9.68
C VAL A 98 5.93 -7.65 8.83
N TYR A 99 4.90 -7.05 9.42
CA TYR A 99 4.03 -6.13 8.70
C TYR A 99 3.86 -4.81 9.46
N SER A 100 3.62 -3.77 8.71
CA SER A 100 3.15 -2.48 9.20
C SER A 100 1.83 -2.13 8.53
N VAL A 101 1.09 -1.20 9.11
CA VAL A 101 -0.16 -0.73 8.54
C VAL A 101 -0.08 0.78 8.38
N MET A 102 -0.32 1.26 7.17
CA MET A 102 -0.57 2.66 6.87
C MET A 102 -2.06 2.88 6.64
N THR A 103 -2.57 3.96 7.18
CA THR A 103 -3.95 4.40 6.94
C THR A 103 -3.95 5.88 6.59
N MET A 104 -4.89 6.29 5.77
CA MET A 104 -5.18 7.70 5.56
C MET A 104 -6.66 7.91 5.25
N THR A 105 -7.11 9.14 5.42
CA THR A 105 -8.44 9.57 5.00
C THR A 105 -8.30 10.65 3.96
N THR A 106 -9.13 10.62 2.93
CA THR A 106 -9.23 11.64 1.92
C THR A 106 -10.69 11.83 1.52
N GLY A 107 -11.25 13.03 1.79
CA GLY A 107 -12.66 13.29 1.57
C GLY A 107 -13.56 12.34 2.38
N HIS A 108 -14.31 11.50 1.69
CA HIS A 108 -15.24 10.53 2.27
C HIS A 108 -14.69 9.10 2.30
N GLU A 109 -13.42 8.92 2.02
CA GLU A 109 -12.77 7.63 1.86
C GLU A 109 -11.77 7.37 2.99
N PHE A 110 -11.65 6.10 3.34
CA PHE A 110 -10.65 5.55 4.23
C PHE A 110 -9.76 4.58 3.46
N PHE A 111 -8.47 4.85 3.46
CA PHE A 111 -7.45 4.01 2.84
C PHE A 111 -6.75 3.17 3.91
N LEU A 112 -6.58 1.89 3.62
CA LEU A 112 -5.89 0.93 4.48
C LEU A 112 -4.86 0.17 3.67
N GLU A 113 -3.60 0.21 4.10
CA GLU A 113 -2.48 -0.41 3.42
C GLU A 113 -1.55 -1.15 4.39
N PRO A 114 -1.69 -2.45 4.60
CA PRO A 114 -0.62 -3.25 5.14
C PRO A 114 0.54 -3.39 4.15
N ALA A 115 1.75 -3.33 4.67
CA ALA A 115 2.98 -3.61 3.94
C ALA A 115 3.73 -4.73 4.65
N PHE A 116 4.14 -5.74 3.89
CA PHE A 116 4.89 -6.90 4.37
C PHE A 116 6.37 -6.69 4.16
N TYR A 117 7.18 -7.03 5.15
CA TYR A 117 8.63 -6.92 5.13
C TYR A 117 9.25 -8.28 5.42
N TRP A 118 10.28 -8.65 4.64
CA TRP A 118 11.04 -9.88 4.86
C TRP A 118 12.47 -9.73 4.36
N HIS A 119 13.37 -10.54 4.89
CA HIS A 119 14.75 -10.61 4.39
C HIS A 119 14.87 -11.59 3.22
N ASP A 120 15.58 -11.15 2.18
CA ASP A 120 15.77 -11.89 0.94
C ASP A 120 17.06 -11.44 0.24
N GLU A 121 17.46 -12.12 -0.84
CA GLU A 121 18.62 -11.75 -1.65
C GLU A 121 18.49 -10.33 -2.23
N ILE A 122 19.62 -9.70 -2.45
CA ILE A 122 19.69 -8.42 -3.17
C ILE A 122 19.81 -8.70 -4.67
N THR A 123 18.84 -8.23 -5.43
CA THR A 123 18.83 -8.38 -6.88
C THR A 123 19.63 -7.28 -7.57
N PRO A 124 20.06 -7.48 -8.87
CA PRO A 124 20.69 -6.42 -9.64
C PRO A 124 19.86 -5.13 -9.74
N LEU A 125 18.51 -5.24 -9.70
CA LEU A 125 17.63 -4.08 -9.69
C LEU A 125 17.82 -3.23 -8.43
N HIS A 126 17.92 -3.84 -7.25
CA HIS A 126 18.19 -3.13 -6.01
C HIS A 126 19.53 -2.40 -6.07
N ALA A 127 20.56 -3.09 -6.50
CA ALA A 127 21.92 -2.51 -6.62
C ALA A 127 21.96 -1.32 -7.59
N LYS A 128 21.32 -1.46 -8.76
CA LYS A 128 21.26 -0.40 -9.77
C LYS A 128 20.45 0.83 -9.30
N SER A 129 19.38 0.62 -8.55
CA SER A 129 18.48 1.70 -8.13
C SER A 129 18.98 2.44 -6.88
N LEU A 130 19.61 1.73 -5.95
CA LEU A 130 20.07 2.29 -4.67
C LEU A 130 21.56 2.65 -4.68
N GLY A 131 22.34 2.00 -5.52
CA GLY A 131 23.80 2.08 -5.57
C GLY A 131 24.47 0.94 -4.79
N GLU A 132 25.61 0.48 -5.31
CA GLU A 132 26.37 -0.67 -4.79
C GLU A 132 26.76 -0.51 -3.31
N GLU A 133 27.21 0.67 -2.92
CA GLU A 133 27.63 0.94 -1.52
C GLU A 133 26.46 0.83 -0.53
N VAL A 134 25.25 1.18 -0.97
CA VAL A 134 24.06 1.08 -0.10
C VAL A 134 23.67 -0.36 0.14
N VAL A 135 23.75 -1.22 -0.89
CA VAL A 135 23.32 -2.63 -0.79
C VAL A 135 24.41 -3.57 -0.30
N LYS A 136 25.65 -3.11 -0.25
CA LYS A 136 26.83 -3.89 0.15
C LYS A 136 26.67 -4.68 1.45
N PRO A 137 26.09 -4.14 2.54
CA PRO A 137 25.91 -4.88 3.79
C PRO A 137 25.01 -6.12 3.67
N TRP A 138 24.18 -6.20 2.62
CA TRP A 138 23.18 -7.26 2.44
C TRP A 138 23.42 -8.09 1.18
N ARG A 139 24.52 -7.85 0.44
CA ARG A 139 24.77 -8.45 -0.89
C ARG A 139 24.81 -9.98 -0.86
N ASP A 140 25.39 -10.55 0.17
CA ASP A 140 25.59 -12.00 0.30
C ASP A 140 24.39 -12.71 0.97
N ARG A 141 23.28 -12.00 1.13
CA ARG A 141 22.07 -12.58 1.72
C ARG A 141 21.50 -13.63 0.76
N PRO A 142 21.21 -14.85 1.27
CA PRO A 142 20.67 -15.91 0.42
C PRO A 142 19.24 -15.62 -0.03
N ALA A 143 18.82 -16.21 -1.15
CA ALA A 143 17.45 -16.17 -1.62
C ALA A 143 16.51 -16.83 -0.61
N ASN A 144 15.40 -16.18 -0.32
CA ASN A 144 14.35 -16.67 0.59
C ASN A 144 13.04 -16.93 -0.18
N VAL A 145 13.03 -18.03 -0.93
CA VAL A 145 11.87 -18.42 -1.75
C VAL A 145 10.65 -18.68 -0.88
N ALA A 146 10.82 -19.33 0.28
CA ALA A 146 9.71 -19.64 1.19
C ALA A 146 9.02 -18.36 1.69
N ALA A 147 9.77 -17.33 2.06
CA ALA A 147 9.18 -16.05 2.46
C ALA A 147 8.48 -15.34 1.29
N ARG A 148 9.01 -15.43 0.05
CA ARG A 148 8.32 -14.87 -1.14
C ARG A 148 6.97 -15.51 -1.37
N GLU A 149 6.89 -16.83 -1.29
CA GLU A 149 5.64 -17.58 -1.45
C GLU A 149 4.65 -17.27 -0.33
N ALA A 150 5.14 -17.20 0.91
CA ALA A 150 4.34 -16.82 2.07
C ALA A 150 3.78 -15.38 1.95
N VAL A 151 4.60 -14.42 1.52
CA VAL A 151 4.15 -13.04 1.26
C VAL A 151 3.14 -12.98 0.12
N ALA A 152 3.38 -13.71 -0.98
CA ALA A 152 2.43 -13.77 -2.09
C ALA A 152 1.07 -14.36 -1.65
N ARG A 153 1.08 -15.36 -0.78
CA ARG A 153 -0.13 -15.91 -0.17
C ARG A 153 -0.84 -14.88 0.73
N LEU A 154 -0.12 -14.23 1.64
CA LEU A 154 -0.68 -13.19 2.51
C LEU A 154 -1.32 -12.06 1.72
N ARG A 155 -0.68 -11.63 0.63
CA ARG A 155 -1.24 -10.60 -0.26
C ARG A 155 -2.56 -11.03 -0.88
N ARG A 156 -2.65 -12.23 -1.43
CA ARG A 156 -3.91 -12.76 -2.00
C ARG A 156 -5.01 -12.84 -0.95
N GLU A 157 -4.73 -13.44 0.20
CA GLU A 157 -5.70 -13.57 1.28
C GLU A 157 -6.16 -12.20 1.83
N THR A 158 -5.27 -11.19 1.85
CA THR A 158 -5.61 -9.81 2.23
C THR A 158 -6.51 -9.16 1.17
N GLN A 159 -6.24 -9.38 -0.12
CA GLN A 159 -7.09 -8.90 -1.21
C GLN A 159 -8.49 -9.51 -1.13
N GLU A 160 -8.58 -10.81 -0.89
CA GLU A 160 -9.86 -11.52 -0.73
C GLU A 160 -10.66 -10.97 0.45
N LEU A 161 -9.98 -10.75 1.60
CA LEU A 161 -10.60 -10.10 2.76
C LEU A 161 -11.16 -8.73 2.39
N TYR A 162 -10.34 -7.87 1.76
CA TYR A 162 -10.75 -6.51 1.45
C TYR A 162 -11.84 -6.45 0.40
N ALA A 163 -11.79 -7.29 -0.62
CA ALA A 163 -12.87 -7.41 -1.60
C ALA A 163 -14.19 -7.87 -0.94
N GLY A 164 -14.11 -8.83 -0.01
CA GLY A 164 -15.27 -9.28 0.78
C GLY A 164 -15.87 -8.20 1.68
N LEU A 165 -15.07 -7.22 2.10
CA LEU A 165 -15.50 -6.03 2.86
C LEU A 165 -15.97 -4.87 1.97
N GLY A 166 -16.04 -5.07 0.64
CA GLY A 166 -16.44 -4.03 -0.31
C GLY A 166 -15.35 -3.02 -0.66
N GLY A 167 -14.10 -3.34 -0.34
CA GLY A 167 -12.95 -2.50 -0.67
C GLY A 167 -12.64 -2.49 -2.15
N VAL A 168 -12.19 -1.34 -2.66
CA VAL A 168 -11.73 -1.14 -4.03
C VAL A 168 -10.28 -0.66 -4.04
N SER A 169 -9.53 -0.99 -5.10
CA SER A 169 -8.16 -0.51 -5.25
C SER A 169 -8.14 0.71 -6.16
N TRP A 170 -7.32 1.70 -5.84
CA TRP A 170 -7.06 2.86 -6.72
C TRP A 170 -5.80 2.68 -7.59
N GLN A 171 -4.96 1.70 -7.29
CA GLN A 171 -3.93 1.27 -8.21
C GLN A 171 -4.48 0.21 -9.17
N VAL A 172 -4.11 0.35 -10.41
CA VAL A 172 -4.49 -0.55 -11.49
C VAL A 172 -3.25 -1.24 -12.02
N ALA A 173 -3.25 -2.54 -12.03
CA ALA A 173 -2.17 -3.33 -12.61
C ALA A 173 -2.62 -4.81 -12.68
N ARG A 174 -1.65 -5.72 -12.60
CA ARG A 174 -1.92 -7.16 -12.58
C ARG A 174 -2.17 -7.70 -11.17
N ASP A 175 -1.69 -6.98 -10.15
CA ASP A 175 -1.70 -7.46 -8.76
C ASP A 175 -3.00 -7.12 -8.00
N TYR A 176 -3.81 -6.22 -8.53
CA TYR A 176 -5.05 -5.80 -7.90
C TYR A 176 -6.28 -6.32 -8.65
N PRO A 177 -7.31 -6.82 -7.96
CA PRO A 177 -8.51 -7.40 -8.57
C PRO A 177 -9.45 -6.32 -9.13
N PHE A 178 -8.95 -5.48 -10.04
CA PHE A 178 -9.67 -4.30 -10.53
C PHE A 178 -10.97 -4.66 -11.24
N MET A 179 -10.93 -5.60 -12.20
CA MET A 179 -12.12 -5.97 -12.97
C MET A 179 -13.14 -6.74 -12.12
N GLU A 180 -12.70 -7.42 -11.09
CA GLU A 180 -13.54 -8.30 -10.26
C GLU A 180 -14.50 -7.50 -9.37
N VAL A 181 -14.07 -6.32 -8.92
CA VAL A 181 -14.87 -5.43 -8.04
C VAL A 181 -15.77 -4.47 -8.82
N LEU A 182 -15.66 -4.42 -10.16
CA LEU A 182 -16.48 -3.55 -10.99
C LEU A 182 -17.88 -4.14 -11.23
N LYS A 183 -18.87 -3.26 -11.40
CA LYS A 183 -20.20 -3.64 -11.87
C LYS A 183 -20.12 -4.28 -13.27
N PRO A 184 -20.99 -5.24 -13.59
CA PRO A 184 -20.96 -5.94 -14.87
C PRO A 184 -20.97 -5.01 -16.10
N GLU A 185 -21.75 -3.92 -16.06
CA GLU A 185 -21.88 -2.94 -17.15
C GLU A 185 -20.57 -2.19 -17.37
N THR A 186 -19.90 -1.75 -16.30
CA THR A 186 -18.61 -1.07 -16.36
C THR A 186 -17.53 -2.02 -16.88
N ARG A 187 -17.53 -3.26 -16.44
CA ARG A 187 -16.63 -4.31 -16.93
C ARG A 187 -16.81 -4.56 -18.42
N ALA A 188 -18.06 -4.67 -18.88
CA ALA A 188 -18.39 -4.87 -20.30
C ALA A 188 -17.91 -3.66 -21.15
N LEU A 189 -18.11 -2.44 -20.67
CA LEU A 189 -17.65 -1.22 -21.34
C LEU A 189 -16.12 -1.21 -21.48
N LEU A 190 -15.40 -1.43 -20.40
CA LEU A 190 -13.92 -1.46 -20.43
C LEU A 190 -13.37 -2.55 -21.36
N ALA A 191 -13.97 -3.73 -21.34
CA ALA A 191 -13.61 -4.81 -22.26
C ALA A 191 -13.90 -4.44 -23.73
N ALA A 192 -15.00 -3.73 -24.01
CA ALA A 192 -15.32 -3.24 -25.35
C ALA A 192 -14.30 -2.18 -25.82
N VAL A 193 -13.95 -1.22 -24.97
CA VAL A 193 -12.93 -0.22 -25.27
C VAL A 193 -11.59 -0.90 -25.54
N LYS A 194 -11.17 -1.84 -24.70
CA LYS A 194 -9.93 -2.59 -24.90
C LYS A 194 -9.90 -3.29 -26.25
N ARG A 195 -10.94 -4.01 -26.63
CA ARG A 195 -11.04 -4.68 -27.93
C ARG A 195 -11.00 -3.70 -29.11
N ALA A 196 -11.60 -2.51 -28.97
CA ALA A 196 -11.63 -1.52 -30.03
C ALA A 196 -10.26 -0.88 -30.29
N VAL A 197 -9.49 -0.58 -29.21
CA VAL A 197 -8.20 0.12 -29.34
C VAL A 197 -6.99 -0.82 -29.42
N ASP A 198 -7.14 -2.08 -29.03
CA ASP A 198 -6.09 -3.09 -29.00
C ASP A 198 -6.67 -4.47 -29.36
N PRO A 199 -7.16 -4.65 -30.61
CA PRO A 199 -7.83 -5.88 -31.02
C PRO A 199 -6.92 -7.11 -30.97
N GLU A 200 -5.62 -6.92 -31.07
CA GLU A 200 -4.64 -8.00 -31.01
C GLU A 200 -4.12 -8.29 -29.59
N GLY A 201 -4.50 -7.51 -28.58
CA GLY A 201 -4.11 -7.70 -27.18
C GLY A 201 -2.62 -7.53 -26.91
N LEU A 202 -1.93 -6.67 -27.69
CA LEU A 202 -0.49 -6.45 -27.60
C LEU A 202 -0.11 -5.47 -26.48
N MET A 203 -0.99 -4.53 -26.16
CA MET A 203 -0.72 -3.50 -25.16
C MET A 203 -1.04 -3.99 -23.76
N ASN A 204 -0.04 -4.00 -22.88
CA ASN A 204 -0.18 -4.40 -21.49
C ASN A 204 -1.00 -5.70 -21.29
N PRO A 205 -0.60 -6.81 -21.89
CA PRO A 205 -1.37 -8.05 -21.85
C PRO A 205 -1.59 -8.51 -20.40
N GLY A 206 -2.84 -8.81 -20.03
CA GLY A 206 -3.25 -9.24 -18.69
C GLY A 206 -3.34 -8.11 -17.64
N ALA A 207 -3.08 -6.84 -18.00
CA ALA A 207 -3.33 -5.73 -17.10
C ALA A 207 -4.83 -5.55 -16.83
N LEU A 208 -5.20 -5.10 -15.64
CA LEU A 208 -6.59 -4.93 -15.19
C LEU A 208 -7.41 -6.24 -15.14
N GLY A 209 -6.82 -7.41 -15.32
CA GLY A 209 -7.57 -8.65 -15.49
C GLY A 209 -8.31 -8.75 -16.84
N LEU A 210 -7.97 -7.88 -17.81
CA LEU A 210 -8.50 -7.97 -19.16
C LEU A 210 -7.84 -9.13 -19.91
N ALA A 211 -8.65 -9.94 -20.58
CA ALA A 211 -8.17 -11.12 -21.28
C ALA A 211 -7.08 -10.79 -22.28
N THR A 212 -5.99 -11.55 -22.22
CA THR A 212 -5.08 -11.72 -23.35
C THR A 212 -5.78 -12.60 -24.39
N ARG A 213 -5.45 -12.43 -25.65
CA ARG A 213 -5.88 -13.36 -26.72
C ARG A 213 -5.79 -14.80 -26.22
N SER A 214 -6.90 -15.55 -26.34
CA SER A 214 -6.83 -17.01 -26.27
C SER A 214 -5.89 -17.45 -27.40
N ALA A 215 -4.82 -18.14 -27.04
CA ALA A 215 -3.93 -18.75 -28.00
C ALA A 215 -4.69 -19.83 -28.81
#